data_fb3198d2a8cdb0eceefcbb60b97eee1c
#
_entry.id   fb3198d2a8cdb0eceefcbb60b97eee1c
#
_cell.length_a   1.000
_cell.length_b   1.000
_cell.length_c   1.000
_cell.angle_alpha   90.00
_cell.angle_beta   90.00
_cell.angle_gamma   90.00
#
_symmetry.space_group_name_H-M   'P 1'
#
loop_
_entity.id
_entity.type
_entity.pdbx_description
1 polymer ?
#
loop_
_entity_poly.entity_id
_entity_poly.type
_entity_poly.pdbx_seq_one_letter_code
_entity_poly.pdbx_strand_id
1 'polypeptide(L)'
;MNKQQLIEQIQKKKSFLCVGLDTDINKIPQDLLALEDPVFEFNKQIINKTAEFAVAYKPNTAFYEVYGAKGWQSLERTIQYIKVNYPDIFIIADAKRGDIGNTSANYAKAFFNTLNADALTVAPYMGKDSVEPFLNFEDKWVILLALTSNKGSQDFQYLNVGERMLHQQVLQTAATWATSEQMMFVVGATHPEELGEIRKLLPDYFFLVPGVGAQGGDLQTVARYGLSEDCGLLVNSSRGIIYASNKFDFADRAAEEAQKLQRQMAMLI
;
A
#
# COMPACT_ATOMS: atom_id res chain seq x y z
N MET A 1 5.28 3.37 12.84
CA MET A 1 4.08 2.68 13.41
C MET A 1 4.35 1.19 13.44
N ASN A 2 4.24 0.55 14.61
CA ASN A 2 4.42 -0.90 14.75
C ASN A 2 3.11 -1.68 14.47
N LYS A 3 3.16 -3.02 14.47
CA LYS A 3 2.04 -3.91 14.16
C LYS A 3 0.84 -3.70 15.10
N GLN A 4 1.11 -3.64 16.41
CA GLN A 4 0.07 -3.44 17.41
C GLN A 4 -0.68 -2.12 17.20
N GLN A 5 0.04 -1.04 16.93
CA GLN A 5 -0.56 0.27 16.64
C GLN A 5 -1.42 0.25 15.36
N LEU A 6 -0.99 -0.48 14.32
CA LEU A 6 -1.78 -0.63 13.09
C LEU A 6 -3.08 -1.41 13.38
N ILE A 7 -3.02 -2.50 14.14
CA ILE A 7 -4.18 -3.28 14.57
C ILE A 7 -5.16 -2.40 15.38
N GLU A 8 -4.66 -1.62 16.32
CA GLU A 8 -5.49 -0.69 17.11
C GLU A 8 -6.22 0.33 16.23
N GLN A 9 -5.57 0.87 15.19
CA GLN A 9 -6.21 1.78 14.24
C GLN A 9 -7.28 1.08 13.39
N ILE A 10 -7.02 -0.16 12.96
CA ILE A 10 -8.00 -0.99 12.25
C ILE A 10 -9.25 -1.20 13.11
N GLN A 11 -9.07 -1.58 14.37
CA GLN A 11 -10.18 -1.81 15.31
C GLN A 11 -10.94 -0.50 15.64
N LYS A 12 -10.21 0.59 15.92
CA LYS A 12 -10.77 1.92 16.24
C LYS A 12 -11.63 2.46 15.10
N LYS A 13 -11.13 2.37 13.85
CA LYS A 13 -11.84 2.88 12.67
C LYS A 13 -12.80 1.86 12.05
N LYS A 14 -12.76 0.62 12.50
CA LYS A 14 -13.47 -0.52 11.89
C LYS A 14 -13.22 -0.56 10.38
N SER A 15 -11.95 -0.46 10.01
CA SER A 15 -11.51 -0.28 8.62
C SER A 15 -10.11 -0.85 8.45
N PHE A 16 -9.88 -1.52 7.34
CA PHE A 16 -8.55 -1.90 6.85
C PHE A 16 -8.30 -1.29 5.46
N LEU A 17 -8.88 -0.10 5.23
CA LEU A 17 -8.77 0.65 3.99
C LEU A 17 -7.42 1.36 3.91
N CYS A 18 -6.72 1.09 2.82
CA CYS A 18 -5.56 1.84 2.35
C CYS A 18 -5.98 2.69 1.13
N VAL A 19 -5.90 4.01 1.23
CA VAL A 19 -6.21 4.90 0.11
C VAL A 19 -4.95 5.15 -0.71
N GLY A 20 -4.99 4.77 -1.99
CA GLY A 20 -3.89 5.05 -2.92
C GLY A 20 -3.92 6.49 -3.41
N LEU A 21 -2.79 7.18 -3.30
CA LEU A 21 -2.59 8.56 -3.79
C LEU A 21 -1.79 8.54 -5.10
N ASP A 22 -2.37 7.89 -6.11
CA ASP A 22 -1.79 7.75 -7.47
C ASP A 22 -2.23 8.95 -8.33
N THR A 23 -1.79 10.16 -7.95
CA THR A 23 -2.31 11.43 -8.44
C THR A 23 -1.71 11.82 -9.79
N ASP A 24 -2.54 11.72 -10.82
CA ASP A 24 -2.25 12.14 -12.20
C ASP A 24 -2.78 13.57 -12.42
N ILE A 25 -1.87 14.51 -12.72
CA ILE A 25 -2.21 15.93 -12.92
C ILE A 25 -3.25 16.15 -14.01
N ASN A 26 -3.37 15.22 -14.97
CA ASN A 26 -4.36 15.30 -16.05
C ASN A 26 -5.78 14.90 -15.62
N LYS A 27 -5.95 14.41 -14.38
CA LYS A 27 -7.23 13.91 -13.85
C LYS A 27 -7.75 14.70 -12.66
N ILE A 28 -6.98 15.64 -12.15
CA ILE A 28 -7.41 16.51 -11.05
C ILE A 28 -8.29 17.66 -11.57
N PRO A 29 -9.13 18.29 -10.73
CA PRO A 29 -9.93 19.45 -11.11
C PRO A 29 -9.08 20.60 -11.67
N GLN A 30 -9.57 21.23 -12.73
CA GLN A 30 -8.82 22.30 -13.43
C GLN A 30 -8.48 23.50 -12.54
N ASP A 31 -9.34 23.82 -11.58
CA ASP A 31 -9.13 24.95 -10.66
C ASP A 31 -7.85 24.76 -9.80
N LEU A 32 -7.48 23.51 -9.54
CA LEU A 32 -6.26 23.20 -8.79
C LEU A 32 -4.99 23.43 -9.62
N LEU A 33 -5.06 23.35 -10.94
CA LEU A 33 -3.90 23.51 -11.84
C LEU A 33 -3.25 24.89 -11.77
N ALA A 34 -4.00 25.91 -11.32
CA ALA A 34 -3.49 27.26 -11.13
C ALA A 34 -2.69 27.44 -9.82
N LEU A 35 -2.69 26.44 -8.93
CA LEU A 35 -1.98 26.48 -7.67
C LEU A 35 -0.49 26.15 -7.86
N GLU A 36 0.36 26.56 -6.92
CA GLU A 36 1.80 26.32 -6.96
C GLU A 36 2.15 24.82 -7.02
N ASP A 37 1.43 24.00 -6.23
CA ASP A 37 1.61 22.55 -6.15
C ASP A 37 0.24 21.84 -6.23
N PRO A 38 -0.30 21.68 -7.46
CA PRO A 38 -1.63 21.13 -7.65
C PRO A 38 -1.76 19.67 -7.16
N VAL A 39 -0.69 18.88 -7.25
CA VAL A 39 -0.68 17.48 -6.81
C VAL A 39 -0.80 17.41 -5.27
N PHE A 40 -0.02 18.21 -4.56
CA PHE A 40 -0.13 18.28 -3.10
C PHE A 40 -1.49 18.81 -2.64
N GLU A 41 -2.00 19.88 -3.25
CA GLU A 41 -3.30 20.45 -2.85
C GLU A 41 -4.47 19.49 -3.11
N PHE A 42 -4.41 18.74 -4.20
CA PHE A 42 -5.35 17.65 -4.45
C PHE A 42 -5.26 16.58 -3.36
N ASN A 43 -4.06 16.04 -3.09
CA ASN A 43 -3.85 15.03 -2.06
C ASN A 43 -4.32 15.50 -0.69
N LYS A 44 -4.00 16.72 -0.31
CA LYS A 44 -4.39 17.33 0.96
C LYS A 44 -5.91 17.34 1.15
N GLN A 45 -6.66 17.71 0.12
CA GLN A 45 -8.13 17.72 0.19
C GLN A 45 -8.69 16.30 0.27
N ILE A 46 -8.16 15.34 -0.50
CA ILE A 46 -8.51 13.92 -0.39
C ILE A 46 -8.23 13.39 1.02
N ILE A 47 -7.03 13.64 1.56
CA ILE A 47 -6.64 13.20 2.90
C ILE A 47 -7.59 13.75 3.96
N ASN A 48 -7.87 15.06 3.93
CA ASN A 48 -8.77 15.70 4.91
C ASN A 48 -10.16 15.08 4.96
N LYS A 49 -10.65 14.60 3.83
CA LYS A 49 -12.00 14.04 3.70
C LYS A 49 -12.07 12.52 3.90
N THR A 50 -10.94 11.82 3.76
CA THR A 50 -10.91 10.35 3.83
C THR A 50 -10.18 9.79 5.05
N ALA A 51 -9.45 10.62 5.80
CA ALA A 51 -8.64 10.20 6.94
C ALA A 51 -9.44 9.50 8.06
N GLU A 52 -10.69 9.84 8.23
CA GLU A 52 -11.58 9.19 9.18
C GLU A 52 -11.82 7.71 8.84
N PHE A 53 -11.83 7.36 7.54
CA PHE A 53 -12.17 6.04 7.04
C PHE A 53 -10.95 5.18 6.72
N ALA A 54 -9.80 5.80 6.45
CA ALA A 54 -8.56 5.14 6.06
C ALA A 54 -7.63 4.88 7.24
N VAL A 55 -7.00 3.70 7.28
CA VAL A 55 -5.93 3.37 8.21
C VAL A 55 -4.55 3.59 7.60
N ALA A 56 -4.48 3.63 6.27
CA ALA A 56 -3.24 3.85 5.54
C ALA A 56 -3.43 4.75 4.32
N TYR A 57 -2.37 5.47 3.95
CA TYR A 57 -2.22 6.10 2.63
C TYR A 57 -1.02 5.50 1.89
N LYS A 58 -1.20 5.32 0.59
CA LYS A 58 -0.17 4.71 -0.26
C LYS A 58 0.08 5.57 -1.52
N PRO A 59 0.93 6.60 -1.44
CA PRO A 59 1.42 7.26 -2.65
C PRO A 59 2.28 6.30 -3.48
N ASN A 60 1.94 6.16 -4.76
CA ASN A 60 2.76 5.44 -5.72
C ASN A 60 3.76 6.43 -6.34
N THR A 61 5.04 6.21 -6.07
CA THR A 61 6.10 7.16 -6.41
C THR A 61 6.20 7.47 -7.90
N ALA A 62 5.82 6.54 -8.79
CA ALA A 62 5.85 6.77 -10.22
C ALA A 62 5.01 7.99 -10.66
N PHE A 63 3.90 8.27 -9.98
CA PHE A 63 3.04 9.42 -10.24
C PHE A 63 3.65 10.75 -9.78
N TYR A 64 4.70 10.71 -9.01
CA TYR A 64 5.48 11.87 -8.55
C TYR A 64 6.81 11.97 -9.29
N GLU A 65 7.53 10.87 -9.43
CA GLU A 65 8.82 10.81 -10.13
C GLU A 65 8.76 11.37 -11.56
N VAL A 66 7.64 11.17 -12.26
CA VAL A 66 7.41 11.68 -13.62
C VAL A 66 7.51 13.21 -13.72
N TYR A 67 7.30 13.92 -12.62
CA TYR A 67 7.41 15.39 -12.57
C TYR A 67 8.78 15.88 -12.04
N GLY A 68 9.77 14.99 -11.94
CA GLY A 68 11.13 15.34 -11.48
C GLY A 68 11.15 15.93 -10.07
N ALA A 69 11.97 16.95 -9.86
CA ALA A 69 12.15 17.56 -8.54
C ALA A 69 10.84 18.09 -7.92
N LYS A 70 9.95 18.67 -8.73
CA LYS A 70 8.64 19.16 -8.24
C LYS A 70 7.76 18.02 -7.73
N GLY A 71 7.76 16.88 -8.42
CA GLY A 71 6.99 15.73 -7.97
C GLY A 71 7.53 15.15 -6.67
N TRP A 72 8.85 15.08 -6.49
CA TRP A 72 9.45 14.69 -5.22
C TRP A 72 9.09 15.64 -4.07
N GLN A 73 9.05 16.95 -4.32
CA GLN A 73 8.58 17.93 -3.34
C GLN A 73 7.10 17.73 -2.99
N SER A 74 6.24 17.47 -3.98
CA SER A 74 4.83 17.16 -3.74
C SER A 74 4.65 15.89 -2.90
N LEU A 75 5.45 14.85 -3.16
CA LEU A 75 5.46 13.60 -2.38
C LEU A 75 5.88 13.87 -0.93
N GLU A 76 6.98 14.58 -0.72
CA GLU A 76 7.49 14.95 0.59
C GLU A 76 6.45 15.76 1.38
N ARG A 77 5.88 16.81 0.78
CA ARG A 77 4.82 17.62 1.39
C ARG A 77 3.60 16.79 1.76
N THR A 78 3.19 15.85 0.89
CA THR A 78 2.07 14.95 1.14
C THR A 78 2.33 14.06 2.35
N ILE A 79 3.50 13.42 2.42
CA ILE A 79 3.88 12.55 3.55
C ILE A 79 3.97 13.36 4.85
N GLN A 80 4.63 14.52 4.83
CA GLN A 80 4.74 15.41 5.99
C GLN A 80 3.37 15.90 6.46
N TYR A 81 2.47 16.24 5.54
CA TYR A 81 1.11 16.65 5.87
C TYR A 81 0.36 15.56 6.64
N ILE A 82 0.45 14.30 6.19
CA ILE A 82 -0.16 13.17 6.89
C ILE A 82 0.48 13.00 8.28
N LYS A 83 1.81 13.00 8.38
CA LYS A 83 2.51 12.81 9.66
C LYS A 83 2.17 13.86 10.71
N VAL A 84 1.97 15.10 10.30
CA VAL A 84 1.66 16.22 11.22
C VAL A 84 0.19 16.22 11.62
N ASN A 85 -0.73 16.03 10.68
CA ASN A 85 -2.16 16.21 10.93
C ASN A 85 -2.89 14.91 11.28
N TYR A 86 -2.34 13.75 10.88
CA TYR A 86 -2.92 12.42 11.04
C TYR A 86 -1.84 11.41 11.47
N PRO A 87 -1.18 11.59 12.62
CA PRO A 87 -0.02 10.78 13.05
C PRO A 87 -0.35 9.30 13.24
N ASP A 88 -1.63 8.97 13.43
CA ASP A 88 -2.15 7.61 13.60
C ASP A 88 -2.43 6.89 12.27
N ILE A 89 -2.04 7.46 11.13
CA ILE A 89 -2.23 6.84 9.82
C ILE A 89 -0.91 6.27 9.30
N PHE A 90 -0.96 5.01 8.84
CA PHE A 90 0.17 4.30 8.27
C PHE A 90 0.49 4.80 6.85
N ILE A 91 1.75 5.07 6.56
CA ILE A 91 2.19 5.59 5.24
C ILE A 91 3.04 4.57 4.51
N ILE A 92 2.57 4.16 3.34
CA ILE A 92 3.24 3.20 2.47
C ILE A 92 3.81 3.94 1.25
N ALA A 93 5.12 4.01 1.11
CA ALA A 93 5.75 4.43 -0.14
C ALA A 93 5.72 3.25 -1.14
N ASP A 94 4.86 3.36 -2.17
CA ASP A 94 4.76 2.32 -3.19
C ASP A 94 5.76 2.59 -4.32
N ALA A 95 7.04 2.24 -4.09
CA ALA A 95 8.16 2.54 -4.96
C ALA A 95 8.78 1.31 -5.62
N LYS A 96 8.46 0.11 -5.14
CA LYS A 96 8.94 -1.18 -5.66
C LYS A 96 10.46 -1.17 -5.89
N ARG A 97 11.21 -0.70 -4.87
CA ARG A 97 12.67 -0.63 -4.92
C ARG A 97 13.29 -2.02 -4.78
N GLY A 98 14.49 -2.15 -5.30
CA GLY A 98 15.29 -3.36 -5.21
C GLY A 98 16.63 -3.09 -5.88
N ASP A 99 17.72 -3.31 -5.13
CA ASP A 99 19.11 -3.19 -5.57
C ASP A 99 19.97 -3.93 -4.55
N ILE A 100 21.29 -3.94 -4.70
CA ILE A 100 22.19 -4.66 -3.81
C ILE A 100 22.99 -3.70 -2.91
N GLY A 101 23.38 -4.19 -1.73
CA GLY A 101 24.34 -3.57 -0.83
C GLY A 101 24.04 -2.10 -0.52
N ASN A 102 25.03 -1.22 -0.77
CA ASN A 102 24.94 0.22 -0.49
C ASN A 102 23.81 0.92 -1.23
N THR A 103 23.45 0.49 -2.44
CA THR A 103 22.38 1.12 -3.22
C THR A 103 21.03 0.88 -2.54
N SER A 104 20.74 -0.35 -2.13
CA SER A 104 19.55 -0.66 -1.32
C SER A 104 19.52 0.12 -0.01
N ALA A 105 20.65 0.22 0.69
CA ALA A 105 20.75 0.99 1.93
C ALA A 105 20.46 2.50 1.72
N ASN A 106 20.87 3.08 0.58
CA ASN A 106 20.56 4.47 0.26
C ASN A 106 19.08 4.65 -0.11
N TYR A 107 18.47 3.72 -0.83
CA TYR A 107 17.02 3.74 -1.03
C TYR A 107 16.27 3.66 0.31
N ALA A 108 16.67 2.77 1.20
CA ALA A 108 16.05 2.65 2.53
C ALA A 108 16.13 3.97 3.32
N LYS A 109 17.31 4.62 3.35
CA LYS A 109 17.48 5.94 3.99
C LYS A 109 16.60 7.01 3.36
N ALA A 110 16.49 7.05 2.04
CA ALA A 110 15.67 8.04 1.34
C ALA A 110 14.20 7.93 1.74
N PHE A 111 13.65 6.72 1.80
CA PHE A 111 12.24 6.53 2.12
C PHE A 111 11.95 6.54 3.62
N PHE A 112 12.81 5.95 4.44
CA PHE A 112 12.55 5.81 5.87
C PHE A 112 13.03 7.00 6.71
N ASN A 113 14.20 7.59 6.37
CA ASN A 113 14.73 8.72 7.11
C ASN A 113 14.31 10.05 6.51
N THR A 114 14.50 10.25 5.19
CA THR A 114 14.23 11.54 4.56
C THR A 114 12.75 11.79 4.38
N LEU A 115 12.02 10.86 3.74
CA LEU A 115 10.57 10.98 3.56
C LEU A 115 9.75 10.55 4.78
N ASN A 116 10.36 9.81 5.72
CA ASN A 116 9.71 9.29 6.93
C ASN A 116 8.45 8.44 6.66
N ALA A 117 8.45 7.66 5.57
CA ALA A 117 7.42 6.66 5.35
C ALA A 117 7.49 5.56 6.43
N ASP A 118 6.36 4.90 6.73
CA ASP A 118 6.33 3.76 7.66
C ASP A 118 6.69 2.46 6.95
N ALA A 119 6.34 2.35 5.66
CA ALA A 119 6.57 1.16 4.86
C ALA A 119 7.04 1.48 3.44
N LEU A 120 7.75 0.53 2.84
CA LEU A 120 8.23 0.61 1.46
C LEU A 120 7.95 -0.70 0.74
N THR A 121 7.39 -0.63 -0.47
CA THR A 121 7.29 -1.81 -1.34
C THR A 121 8.65 -2.14 -1.97
N VAL A 122 9.04 -3.42 -1.91
CA VAL A 122 10.34 -3.93 -2.33
C VAL A 122 10.17 -5.15 -3.22
N ALA A 123 11.00 -5.25 -4.26
CA ALA A 123 11.03 -6.39 -5.17
C ALA A 123 12.03 -7.46 -4.69
N PRO A 124 11.64 -8.75 -4.62
CA PRO A 124 12.48 -9.81 -4.04
C PRO A 124 13.43 -10.49 -5.03
N TYR A 125 13.33 -10.18 -6.31
CA TYR A 125 13.94 -11.00 -7.37
C TYR A 125 15.47 -11.17 -7.24
N MET A 126 16.16 -10.17 -6.69
CA MET A 126 17.62 -10.24 -6.48
C MET A 126 18.04 -10.95 -5.17
N GLY A 127 17.09 -11.47 -4.37
CA GLY A 127 17.41 -12.26 -3.18
C GLY A 127 17.50 -11.46 -1.88
N LYS A 128 17.96 -12.15 -0.81
CA LYS A 128 17.96 -11.63 0.56
C LYS A 128 18.76 -10.35 0.73
N ASP A 129 19.96 -10.31 0.17
CA ASP A 129 20.88 -9.17 0.29
C ASP A 129 20.37 -7.87 -0.37
N SER A 130 19.38 -7.99 -1.26
CA SER A 130 18.68 -6.83 -1.83
C SER A 130 17.56 -6.30 -0.93
N VAL A 131 17.02 -7.12 -0.03
CA VAL A 131 15.90 -6.81 0.86
C VAL A 131 16.38 -6.44 2.27
N GLU A 132 17.40 -7.14 2.77
CA GLU A 132 17.93 -6.99 4.14
C GLU A 132 18.28 -5.54 4.51
N PRO A 133 18.86 -4.68 3.65
CA PRO A 133 19.13 -3.28 3.99
C PRO A 133 17.88 -2.47 4.40
N PHE A 134 16.70 -2.83 3.92
CA PHE A 134 15.44 -2.19 4.31
C PHE A 134 14.91 -2.69 5.66
N LEU A 135 15.32 -3.88 6.11
CA LEU A 135 14.91 -4.47 7.39
C LEU A 135 15.73 -3.93 8.58
N ASN A 136 16.80 -3.16 8.34
CA ASN A 136 17.67 -2.61 9.38
C ASN A 136 17.12 -1.33 10.04
N PHE A 137 15.85 -0.98 9.80
CA PHE A 137 15.21 0.22 10.36
C PHE A 137 14.13 -0.18 11.35
N GLU A 138 14.27 0.25 12.61
CA GLU A 138 13.28 0.02 13.65
C GLU A 138 11.95 0.72 13.31
N ASP A 139 10.85 0.09 13.65
CA ASP A 139 9.48 0.59 13.40
C ASP A 139 9.17 0.90 11.92
N LYS A 140 9.92 0.31 10.99
CA LYS A 140 9.69 0.42 9.55
C LYS A 140 9.37 -0.96 8.97
N TRP A 141 8.62 -0.95 7.86
CA TRP A 141 8.12 -2.16 7.25
C TRP A 141 8.59 -2.32 5.81
N VAL A 142 8.94 -3.53 5.47
CA VAL A 142 9.13 -3.97 4.09
C VAL A 142 7.82 -4.62 3.61
N ILE A 143 7.27 -4.14 2.51
CA ILE A 143 6.14 -4.79 1.84
C ILE A 143 6.68 -5.46 0.57
N LEU A 144 6.88 -6.77 0.66
CA LEU A 144 7.54 -7.53 -0.39
C LEU A 144 6.55 -7.96 -1.49
N LEU A 145 6.91 -7.78 -2.75
CA LEU A 145 6.11 -8.27 -3.86
C LEU A 145 6.13 -9.80 -3.89
N ALA A 146 4.96 -10.43 -3.90
CA ALA A 146 4.84 -11.87 -3.97
C ALA A 146 3.94 -12.31 -5.13
N LEU A 147 2.63 -12.07 -5.04
CA LEU A 147 1.68 -12.40 -6.10
C LEU A 147 0.97 -11.13 -6.56
N THR A 148 1.14 -10.77 -7.84
CA THR A 148 0.59 -9.53 -8.39
C THR A 148 -0.62 -9.79 -9.28
N SER A 149 -1.53 -8.80 -9.41
CA SER A 149 -2.81 -8.94 -10.11
C SER A 149 -2.75 -8.75 -11.63
N ASN A 150 -1.59 -8.38 -12.19
CA ASN A 150 -1.41 -8.15 -13.62
C ASN A 150 -1.26 -9.47 -14.40
N LYS A 151 -1.64 -9.49 -15.68
CA LYS A 151 -1.54 -10.68 -16.55
C LYS A 151 -0.13 -11.24 -16.65
N GLY A 152 0.90 -10.39 -16.66
CA GLY A 152 2.31 -10.79 -16.72
C GLY A 152 2.81 -11.54 -15.48
N SER A 153 2.02 -11.66 -14.41
CA SER A 153 2.35 -12.53 -13.28
C SER A 153 2.50 -13.99 -13.70
N GLN A 154 1.80 -14.40 -14.76
CA GLN A 154 1.87 -15.75 -15.33
C GLN A 154 3.25 -16.09 -15.91
N ASP A 155 4.05 -15.10 -16.31
CA ASP A 155 5.34 -15.34 -16.94
C ASP A 155 6.35 -15.95 -15.96
N PHE A 156 6.25 -15.59 -14.65
CA PHE A 156 7.19 -16.03 -13.64
C PHE A 156 6.53 -16.55 -12.36
N GLN A 157 5.54 -15.85 -11.83
CA GLN A 157 5.05 -16.11 -10.48
C GLN A 157 4.33 -17.46 -10.35
N TYR A 158 3.80 -17.99 -11.46
CA TYR A 158 3.13 -19.29 -11.56
C TYR A 158 4.02 -20.42 -12.08
N LEU A 159 5.32 -20.17 -12.33
CA LEU A 159 6.25 -21.24 -12.71
C LEU A 159 6.39 -22.22 -11.55
N ASN A 160 6.42 -23.53 -11.89
CA ASN A 160 6.64 -24.58 -10.92
C ASN A 160 8.12 -24.63 -10.50
N VAL A 161 8.37 -24.62 -9.21
CA VAL A 161 9.68 -24.82 -8.57
C VAL A 161 9.54 -26.04 -7.64
N GLY A 162 9.82 -27.23 -8.16
CA GLY A 162 9.51 -28.47 -7.46
C GLY A 162 7.99 -28.67 -7.31
N GLU A 163 7.52 -28.84 -6.08
CA GLU A 163 6.10 -29.05 -5.76
C GLU A 163 5.32 -27.73 -5.54
N ARG A 164 5.94 -26.58 -5.74
CA ARG A 164 5.37 -25.26 -5.44
C ARG A 164 5.46 -24.32 -6.63
N MET A 165 4.63 -23.30 -6.63
CA MET A 165 4.75 -22.16 -7.55
C MET A 165 5.83 -21.20 -7.06
N LEU A 166 6.46 -20.45 -7.98
CA LEU A 166 7.54 -19.52 -7.65
C LEU A 166 7.11 -18.48 -6.60
N HIS A 167 5.89 -17.92 -6.70
CA HIS A 167 5.40 -16.97 -5.70
C HIS A 167 5.32 -17.58 -4.28
N GLN A 168 4.95 -18.86 -4.15
CA GLN A 168 4.93 -19.56 -2.86
C GLN A 168 6.34 -19.78 -2.33
N GLN A 169 7.29 -20.11 -3.22
CA GLN A 169 8.69 -20.23 -2.85
C GLN A 169 9.25 -18.89 -2.36
N VAL A 170 8.93 -17.78 -3.05
CA VAL A 170 9.32 -16.42 -2.63
C VAL A 170 8.77 -16.11 -1.25
N LEU A 171 7.48 -16.35 -1.00
CA LEU A 171 6.82 -16.09 0.28
C LEU A 171 7.50 -16.84 1.43
N GLN A 172 7.70 -18.17 1.28
CA GLN A 172 8.31 -18.99 2.32
C GLN A 172 9.78 -18.63 2.59
N THR A 173 10.52 -18.36 1.52
CA THR A 173 11.92 -17.94 1.65
C THR A 173 12.02 -16.58 2.35
N ALA A 174 11.22 -15.60 1.93
CA ALA A 174 11.25 -14.27 2.50
C ALA A 174 10.77 -14.23 3.97
N ALA A 175 9.83 -15.08 4.36
CA ALA A 175 9.41 -15.23 5.76
C ALA A 175 10.54 -15.73 6.70
N THR A 176 11.63 -16.27 6.14
CA THR A 176 12.84 -16.58 6.94
C THR A 176 13.75 -15.37 7.15
N TRP A 177 13.52 -14.26 6.46
CA TRP A 177 14.38 -13.06 6.53
C TRP A 177 13.91 -12.06 7.59
N ALA A 178 12.61 -12.02 7.87
CA ALA A 178 12.02 -11.12 8.84
C ALA A 178 10.69 -11.69 9.39
N THR A 179 10.32 -11.22 10.57
CA THR A 179 9.06 -11.59 11.23
C THR A 179 7.87 -10.80 10.68
N SER A 180 6.67 -11.18 11.06
CA SER A 180 5.43 -10.45 10.78
C SER A 180 5.33 -9.07 11.43
N GLU A 181 6.33 -8.69 12.23
CA GLU A 181 6.43 -7.34 12.82
C GLU A 181 7.09 -6.33 11.88
N GLN A 182 7.85 -6.80 10.89
CA GLN A 182 8.64 -5.95 9.99
C GLN A 182 8.36 -6.20 8.51
N MET A 183 7.65 -7.29 8.18
CA MET A 183 7.39 -7.67 6.79
C MET A 183 5.90 -7.89 6.54
N MET A 184 5.44 -7.36 5.42
CA MET A 184 4.17 -7.62 4.79
C MET A 184 4.40 -8.13 3.38
N PHE A 185 3.36 -8.64 2.74
CA PHE A 185 3.44 -9.09 1.35
C PHE A 185 2.36 -8.44 0.48
N VAL A 186 2.69 -8.14 -0.78
CA VAL A 186 1.68 -7.77 -1.77
C VAL A 186 1.05 -9.05 -2.33
N VAL A 187 -0.27 -9.18 -2.19
CA VAL A 187 -1.06 -10.28 -2.75
C VAL A 187 -2.26 -9.71 -3.50
N GLY A 188 -2.34 -9.95 -4.81
CA GLY A 188 -3.38 -9.37 -5.66
C GLY A 188 -4.80 -9.88 -5.34
N ALA A 189 -5.79 -8.98 -5.38
CA ALA A 189 -7.19 -9.28 -5.10
C ALA A 189 -7.90 -10.14 -6.17
N THR A 190 -7.27 -10.35 -7.33
CA THR A 190 -7.87 -11.08 -8.47
C THR A 190 -7.80 -12.60 -8.34
N HIS A 191 -7.13 -13.09 -7.31
CA HIS A 191 -6.88 -14.51 -7.06
C HIS A 191 -7.26 -14.88 -5.61
N PRO A 192 -8.56 -14.93 -5.28
CA PRO A 192 -8.99 -15.12 -3.89
C PRO A 192 -8.65 -16.49 -3.31
N GLU A 193 -8.64 -17.54 -4.13
CA GLU A 193 -8.29 -18.90 -3.68
C GLU A 193 -6.81 -18.97 -3.31
N GLU A 194 -5.94 -18.39 -4.14
CA GLU A 194 -4.51 -18.26 -3.86
C GLU A 194 -4.25 -17.42 -2.60
N LEU A 195 -5.04 -16.36 -2.37
CA LEU A 195 -4.96 -15.58 -1.15
C LEU A 195 -5.24 -16.46 0.09
N GLY A 196 -6.22 -17.36 0.00
CA GLY A 196 -6.52 -18.31 1.08
C GLY A 196 -5.38 -19.31 1.34
N GLU A 197 -4.76 -19.84 0.29
CA GLU A 197 -3.58 -20.72 0.44
C GLU A 197 -2.37 -19.96 0.99
N ILE A 198 -2.16 -18.72 0.55
CA ILE A 198 -1.10 -17.85 1.09
C ILE A 198 -1.37 -17.53 2.56
N ARG A 199 -2.63 -17.28 2.95
CA ARG A 199 -2.98 -17.04 4.37
C ARG A 199 -2.67 -18.25 5.24
N LYS A 200 -2.94 -19.48 4.80
CA LYS A 200 -2.56 -20.70 5.52
C LYS A 200 -1.05 -20.83 5.68
N LEU A 201 -0.31 -20.42 4.67
CA LEU A 201 1.16 -20.46 4.67
C LEU A 201 1.77 -19.42 5.60
N LEU A 202 1.15 -18.23 5.69
CA LEU A 202 1.63 -17.06 6.44
C LEU A 202 0.50 -16.48 7.31
N PRO A 203 0.09 -17.19 8.38
CA PRO A 203 -1.09 -16.83 9.16
C PRO A 203 -0.98 -15.46 9.86
N ASP A 204 0.23 -15.05 10.28
CA ASP A 204 0.46 -13.88 11.11
C ASP A 204 0.88 -12.63 10.33
N TYR A 205 1.11 -12.76 9.01
CA TYR A 205 1.60 -11.64 8.20
C TYR A 205 0.46 -10.77 7.66
N PHE A 206 0.69 -9.46 7.61
CA PHE A 206 -0.21 -8.56 6.88
C PHE A 206 -0.02 -8.70 5.37
N PHE A 207 -1.13 -8.60 4.64
CA PHE A 207 -1.12 -8.53 3.18
C PHE A 207 -1.64 -7.18 2.71
N LEU A 208 -0.86 -6.51 1.86
CA LEU A 208 -1.32 -5.39 1.06
C LEU A 208 -2.01 -5.96 -0.18
N VAL A 209 -3.31 -5.72 -0.29
CA VAL A 209 -4.16 -6.30 -1.33
C VAL A 209 -4.62 -5.21 -2.30
N PRO A 210 -3.90 -4.99 -3.43
CA PRO A 210 -4.33 -4.07 -4.47
C PRO A 210 -5.40 -4.71 -5.37
N GLY A 211 -6.23 -3.86 -6.00
CA GLY A 211 -7.13 -4.29 -7.07
C GLY A 211 -8.58 -4.51 -6.65
N VAL A 212 -8.95 -4.22 -5.41
CA VAL A 212 -10.36 -4.25 -4.99
C VAL A 212 -11.13 -3.10 -5.66
N GLY A 213 -12.29 -3.41 -6.21
CA GLY A 213 -13.14 -2.51 -6.97
C GLY A 213 -12.63 -2.26 -8.40
N ALA A 214 -11.68 -1.38 -8.60
CA ALA A 214 -11.24 -0.91 -9.92
C ALA A 214 -10.60 -1.98 -10.84
N GLN A 215 -10.13 -3.10 -10.28
CA GLN A 215 -9.55 -4.24 -11.03
C GLN A 215 -10.42 -5.50 -10.95
N GLY A 216 -11.65 -5.38 -10.42
CA GLY A 216 -12.60 -6.48 -10.34
C GLY A 216 -12.50 -7.37 -9.09
N GLY A 217 -11.60 -7.06 -8.14
CA GLY A 217 -11.56 -7.74 -6.85
C GLY A 217 -12.77 -7.38 -5.98
N ASP A 218 -13.41 -8.40 -5.39
CA ASP A 218 -14.53 -8.24 -4.46
C ASP A 218 -14.04 -8.22 -3.02
N LEU A 219 -14.43 -7.18 -2.26
CA LEU A 219 -14.01 -6.98 -0.88
C LEU A 219 -14.44 -8.14 0.03
N GLN A 220 -15.66 -8.65 -0.13
CA GLN A 220 -16.17 -9.75 0.72
C GLN A 220 -15.37 -11.02 0.48
N THR A 221 -15.09 -11.32 -0.78
CA THR A 221 -14.28 -12.47 -1.17
C THR A 221 -12.84 -12.35 -0.64
N VAL A 222 -12.21 -11.18 -0.79
CA VAL A 222 -10.88 -10.91 -0.24
C VAL A 222 -10.87 -11.08 1.28
N ALA A 223 -11.86 -10.56 1.98
CA ALA A 223 -11.96 -10.71 3.44
C ALA A 223 -12.17 -12.18 3.85
N ARG A 224 -13.07 -12.90 3.17
CA ARG A 224 -13.34 -14.30 3.45
C ARG A 224 -12.10 -15.20 3.41
N TYR A 225 -11.22 -14.96 2.44
CA TYR A 225 -10.00 -15.76 2.25
C TYR A 225 -8.77 -15.20 2.95
N GLY A 226 -8.73 -13.89 3.16
CA GLY A 226 -7.50 -13.20 3.60
C GLY A 226 -7.47 -12.73 5.04
N LEU A 227 -8.63 -12.60 5.74
CA LEU A 227 -8.63 -12.17 7.14
C LEU A 227 -7.92 -13.18 8.05
N SER A 228 -7.22 -12.65 9.03
CA SER A 228 -6.66 -13.39 10.17
C SER A 228 -7.31 -12.90 11.47
N GLU A 229 -6.89 -13.45 12.61
CA GLU A 229 -7.35 -13.03 13.93
C GLU A 229 -7.12 -11.53 14.18
N ASP A 230 -5.99 -11.01 13.72
CA ASP A 230 -5.59 -9.59 13.81
C ASP A 230 -6.03 -8.76 12.58
N CYS A 231 -7.05 -9.16 11.85
CA CYS A 231 -7.40 -8.67 10.51
C CYS A 231 -6.38 -9.09 9.42
N GLY A 232 -5.10 -8.75 9.54
CA GLY A 232 -4.03 -9.17 8.65
C GLY A 232 -4.11 -8.63 7.21
N LEU A 233 -4.98 -7.65 6.92
CA LEU A 233 -5.18 -7.09 5.59
C LEU A 233 -5.05 -5.56 5.59
N LEU A 234 -4.48 -5.03 4.51
CA LEU A 234 -4.62 -3.66 4.06
C LEU A 234 -5.14 -3.68 2.62
N VAL A 235 -6.40 -3.35 2.41
CA VAL A 235 -7.03 -3.34 1.09
C VAL A 235 -6.83 -1.98 0.45
N ASN A 236 -6.09 -1.95 -0.67
CA ASN A 236 -5.80 -0.71 -1.37
C ASN A 236 -6.86 -0.40 -2.43
N SER A 237 -7.50 0.76 -2.28
CA SER A 237 -8.35 1.39 -3.30
C SER A 237 -7.78 2.77 -3.65
N SER A 238 -7.59 3.06 -4.93
CA SER A 238 -7.02 4.32 -5.43
C SER A 238 -8.04 5.04 -6.32
N ARG A 239 -8.07 4.74 -7.62
CA ARG A 239 -8.87 5.45 -8.62
C ARG A 239 -10.36 5.55 -8.29
N GLY A 240 -10.94 4.51 -7.69
CA GLY A 240 -12.35 4.49 -7.29
C GLY A 240 -12.68 5.50 -6.18
N ILE A 241 -11.67 5.92 -5.41
CA ILE A 241 -11.81 6.93 -4.37
C ILE A 241 -11.39 8.29 -4.91
N ILE A 242 -10.12 8.46 -5.28
CA ILE A 242 -9.55 9.79 -5.55
C ILE A 242 -10.09 10.44 -6.83
N TYR A 243 -10.66 9.66 -7.75
CA TYR A 243 -11.27 10.14 -8.99
C TYR A 243 -12.78 9.85 -9.06
N ALA A 244 -13.45 9.77 -7.92
CA ALA A 244 -14.90 9.62 -7.85
C ALA A 244 -15.65 10.80 -8.47
N SER A 245 -15.03 11.98 -8.51
CA SER A 245 -15.44 13.16 -9.29
C SER A 245 -14.20 13.91 -9.77
N ASN A 246 -14.33 14.67 -10.85
CA ASN A 246 -13.31 15.61 -11.35
C ASN A 246 -13.77 17.08 -11.24
N LYS A 247 -14.84 17.35 -10.47
CA LYS A 247 -15.43 18.67 -10.24
C LYS A 247 -15.00 19.21 -8.86
N PHE A 248 -15.56 20.37 -8.50
CA PHE A 248 -15.29 21.01 -7.20
C PHE A 248 -15.65 20.12 -5.97
N ASP A 249 -16.54 19.14 -6.14
CA ASP A 249 -16.99 18.22 -5.10
C ASP A 249 -16.11 16.95 -4.99
N PHE A 250 -14.97 16.89 -5.68
CA PHE A 250 -14.13 15.69 -5.81
C PHE A 250 -13.75 15.09 -4.45
N ALA A 251 -13.40 15.92 -3.47
CA ALA A 251 -12.99 15.46 -2.15
C ALA A 251 -14.17 14.91 -1.32
N ASP A 252 -15.36 15.50 -1.48
CA ASP A 252 -16.58 14.99 -0.82
C ASP A 252 -17.01 13.66 -1.45
N ARG A 253 -16.91 13.51 -2.77
CA ARG A 253 -17.16 12.24 -3.45
C ARG A 253 -16.14 11.15 -3.07
N ALA A 254 -14.89 11.53 -2.90
CA ALA A 254 -13.87 10.61 -2.37
C ALA A 254 -14.20 10.12 -0.95
N ALA A 255 -14.71 11.02 -0.10
CA ALA A 255 -15.18 10.66 1.24
C ALA A 255 -16.35 9.66 1.20
N GLU A 256 -17.34 9.88 0.31
CA GLU A 256 -18.48 8.97 0.14
C GLU A 256 -18.02 7.56 -0.24
N GLU A 257 -17.10 7.43 -1.20
CA GLU A 257 -16.59 6.12 -1.63
C GLU A 257 -15.71 5.46 -0.56
N ALA A 258 -14.87 6.23 0.14
CA ALA A 258 -14.08 5.72 1.27
C ALA A 258 -14.99 5.23 2.42
N GLN A 259 -16.03 6.00 2.77
CA GLN A 259 -17.01 5.62 3.79
C GLN A 259 -17.79 4.36 3.41
N LYS A 260 -18.16 4.23 2.13
CA LYS A 260 -18.86 3.04 1.63
C LYS A 260 -18.02 1.77 1.81
N LEU A 261 -16.73 1.83 1.47
CA LEU A 261 -15.80 0.72 1.70
C LEU A 261 -15.62 0.46 3.21
N GLN A 262 -15.42 1.51 4.02
CA GLN A 262 -15.30 1.38 5.46
C GLN A 262 -16.52 0.70 6.10
N ARG A 263 -17.75 1.07 5.70
CA ARG A 263 -18.98 0.41 6.19
C ARG A 263 -19.03 -1.06 5.83
N GLN A 264 -18.59 -1.45 4.64
CA GLN A 264 -18.46 -2.85 4.26
C GLN A 264 -17.43 -3.58 5.12
N MET A 265 -16.25 -2.97 5.35
CA MET A 265 -15.20 -3.52 6.20
C MET A 265 -15.65 -3.69 7.64
N ALA A 266 -16.40 -2.73 8.19
CA ALA A 266 -16.92 -2.77 9.55
C ALA A 266 -17.90 -3.93 9.83
N MET A 267 -18.45 -4.54 8.79
CA MET A 267 -19.28 -5.74 8.91
C MET A 267 -18.49 -7.06 8.87
N LEU A 268 -17.18 -6.98 8.57
CA LEU A 268 -16.32 -8.13 8.36
C LEU A 268 -15.33 -8.34 9.51
N ILE A 269 -15.10 -7.30 10.34
CA ILE A 269 -14.20 -7.32 11.51
C ILE A 269 -14.87 -6.86 12.78
#